data_6c25c4c87e6377401bde229675078a9c
#
_entry.id   6c25c4c87e6377401bde229675078a9c
#
_cell.length_a   1.000
_cell.length_b   1.000
_cell.length_c   1.000
_cell.angle_alpha   90.00
_cell.angle_beta   90.00
_cell.angle_gamma   90.00
#
_symmetry.space_group_name_H-M   'P 1'
#
loop_
_entity.id
_entity.type
_entity.pdbx_description
1 polymer ?
#
loop_
_entity_poly.entity_id
_entity_poly.type
_entity_poly.pdbx_seq_one_letter_code
_entity_poly.pdbx_strand_id
1 'polypeptide(L)'
;MGGRGLGRQSTTPTLPPRLLTPIEDVRNLEGSCWAFSTIAAVEGINQIVTGELISLSEQELVDCDRSYDAGCNGGLMDYAFQFIIDNGGIDTEDYPYKGVDGECNASGVNAKVVTIDGYEDVPPFDERALKKAVAHQPVSVAIEAGGREFQLYESGVFSGECGTALDHGVIAVGYGTEHGKEYWLVRNSWGTGWGENGYIKMERNVVENFFWKRGIAMEASYPIKTSPNPKKSSEGYYSSA
;
A
#
# COMPACT_ATOMS: atom_id res chain seq x y z
N MET A 1 27.64 44.53 5.68
CA MET A 1 26.21 44.33 5.35
C MET A 1 26.04 42.87 5.07
N GLY A 2 25.55 42.12 6.06
CA GLY A 2 25.40 40.66 5.99
C GLY A 2 24.00 40.27 5.49
N GLY A 3 23.94 39.71 4.29
CA GLY A 3 22.72 39.08 3.77
C GLY A 3 22.50 37.75 4.44
N ARG A 4 21.48 37.64 5.30
CA ARG A 4 20.98 36.33 5.81
C ARG A 4 20.21 35.66 4.70
N GLY A 5 20.78 34.59 4.14
CA GLY A 5 20.06 33.67 3.29
C GLY A 5 18.95 33.01 4.09
N LEU A 6 17.70 33.33 3.77
CA LEU A 6 16.54 32.60 4.22
C LEU A 6 16.57 31.21 3.58
N GLY A 7 16.99 30.22 4.34
CA GLY A 7 16.84 28.82 3.97
C GLY A 7 15.34 28.52 3.76
N ARG A 8 14.96 28.26 2.52
CA ARG A 8 13.64 27.77 2.15
C ARG A 8 13.47 26.40 2.82
N GLN A 9 12.76 26.35 3.93
CA GLN A 9 12.30 25.08 4.49
C GLN A 9 11.38 24.45 3.45
N SER A 10 11.84 23.35 2.86
CA SER A 10 11.02 22.48 2.03
C SER A 10 9.94 21.85 2.91
N THR A 11 8.73 22.37 2.84
CA THR A 11 7.57 21.70 3.42
C THR A 11 7.26 20.48 2.57
N THR A 12 7.74 19.34 2.99
CA THR A 12 7.40 18.05 2.41
C THR A 12 6.00 17.68 2.89
N PRO A 13 5.00 17.51 2.02
CA PRO A 13 3.76 16.87 2.42
C PRO A 13 4.03 15.37 2.58
N THR A 14 4.39 14.98 3.77
CA THR A 14 4.28 13.58 4.20
C THR A 14 2.87 13.39 4.71
N LEU A 15 2.17 12.39 4.22
CA LEU A 15 0.94 11.93 4.86
C LEU A 15 1.25 11.67 6.35
N PRO A 16 0.34 12.04 7.28
CA PRO A 16 0.64 11.87 8.70
C PRO A 16 0.95 10.41 9.01
N PRO A 17 1.91 10.11 9.91
CA PRO A 17 2.35 8.74 10.20
C PRO A 17 1.29 7.81 10.80
N ARG A 18 0.05 8.27 10.95
CA ARG A 18 -1.10 7.52 11.49
C ARG A 18 -2.11 7.07 10.44
N LEU A 19 -1.73 7.07 9.16
CA LEU A 19 -2.66 6.65 8.09
C LEU A 19 -2.66 5.13 7.85
N LEU A 20 -1.74 4.39 8.46
CA LEU A 20 -1.56 2.97 8.22
C LEU A 20 -1.37 2.23 9.54
N THR A 21 -1.86 1.00 9.58
CA THR A 21 -1.68 0.05 10.68
C THR A 21 -0.22 -0.38 10.87
N PRO A 22 0.16 -1.10 11.92
CA PRO A 22 1.51 -1.62 12.10
C PRO A 22 2.01 -2.46 10.92
N ILE A 23 3.32 -2.48 10.69
CA ILE A 23 3.94 -3.26 9.61
C ILE A 23 4.18 -4.69 10.10
N GLU A 24 3.59 -5.66 9.41
CA GLU A 24 3.88 -7.07 9.63
C GLU A 24 5.16 -7.52 8.93
N ASP A 25 5.81 -8.57 9.45
CA ASP A 25 7.00 -9.15 8.84
C ASP A 25 6.66 -10.42 8.07
N VAL A 26 6.48 -10.26 6.76
CA VAL A 26 6.15 -11.35 5.84
C VAL A 26 7.30 -11.71 4.90
N ARG A 27 8.55 -11.37 5.25
CA ARG A 27 9.75 -11.62 4.41
C ARG A 27 9.95 -13.08 4.00
N ASN A 28 9.48 -14.00 4.79
CA ASN A 28 9.62 -15.44 4.54
C ASN A 28 8.36 -16.07 3.94
N LEU A 29 7.35 -15.25 3.61
CA LEU A 29 6.05 -15.67 3.11
C LEU A 29 5.91 -15.12 1.70
N GLU A 30 6.30 -15.94 0.72
CA GLU A 30 6.34 -15.54 -0.68
C GLU A 30 4.94 -15.28 -1.23
N GLY A 31 4.80 -14.22 -2.02
CA GLY A 31 3.72 -13.99 -2.96
C GLY A 31 2.44 -13.33 -2.44
N SER A 32 2.31 -12.95 -1.16
CA SER A 32 1.14 -12.21 -0.64
C SER A 32 1.31 -10.70 -0.59
N CYS A 33 2.40 -10.17 -1.10
CA CYS A 33 2.73 -8.74 -1.07
C CYS A 33 1.65 -7.85 -1.72
N TRP A 34 0.98 -8.35 -2.76
CA TRP A 34 -0.15 -7.69 -3.41
C TRP A 34 -1.30 -7.41 -2.43
N ALA A 35 -1.64 -8.39 -1.57
CA ALA A 35 -2.69 -8.23 -0.57
C ALA A 35 -2.32 -7.16 0.47
N PHE A 36 -1.07 -7.17 0.99
CA PHE A 36 -0.58 -6.14 1.93
C PHE A 36 -0.58 -4.74 1.31
N SER A 37 -0.18 -4.60 0.05
CA SER A 37 -0.21 -3.33 -0.66
C SER A 37 -1.65 -2.82 -0.81
N THR A 38 -2.57 -3.67 -1.23
CA THR A 38 -4.00 -3.35 -1.39
C THR A 38 -4.62 -2.93 -0.06
N ILE A 39 -4.46 -3.73 0.99
CA ILE A 39 -5.01 -3.45 2.32
C ILE A 39 -4.49 -2.13 2.86
N ALA A 40 -3.18 -1.86 2.77
CA ALA A 40 -2.63 -0.60 3.22
C ALA A 40 -3.22 0.62 2.47
N ALA A 41 -3.50 0.50 1.17
CA ALA A 41 -4.15 1.58 0.41
C ALA A 41 -5.60 1.79 0.87
N VAL A 42 -6.35 0.71 1.11
CA VAL A 42 -7.75 0.77 1.57
C VAL A 42 -7.85 1.33 2.99
N GLU A 43 -6.98 0.90 3.91
CA GLU A 43 -6.88 1.45 5.27
C GLU A 43 -6.60 2.96 5.24
N GLY A 44 -5.66 3.38 4.37
CA GLY A 44 -5.28 4.77 4.24
C GLY A 44 -6.41 5.66 3.72
N ILE A 45 -7.10 5.27 2.65
CA ILE A 45 -8.25 6.05 2.15
C ILE A 45 -9.41 6.02 3.14
N ASN A 46 -9.64 4.89 3.82
CA ASN A 46 -10.67 4.82 4.86
C ASN A 46 -10.39 5.83 5.98
N GLN A 47 -9.17 5.87 6.49
CA GLN A 47 -8.76 6.86 7.50
C GLN A 47 -8.93 8.30 7.01
N ILE A 48 -8.59 8.59 5.76
CA ILE A 48 -8.73 9.94 5.19
C ILE A 48 -10.19 10.36 5.10
N VAL A 49 -11.08 9.47 4.67
CA VAL A 49 -12.48 9.79 4.40
C VAL A 49 -13.34 9.73 5.66
N THR A 50 -13.11 8.76 6.53
CA THR A 50 -13.98 8.51 7.70
C THR A 50 -13.39 9.03 9.01
N GLY A 51 -12.07 9.25 9.08
CA GLY A 51 -11.35 9.54 10.32
C GLY A 51 -11.03 8.31 11.15
N GLU A 52 -11.42 7.11 10.70
CA GLU A 52 -11.23 5.85 11.43
C GLU A 52 -10.15 4.99 10.76
N LEU A 53 -9.06 4.71 11.48
CA LEU A 53 -8.07 3.73 11.08
C LEU A 53 -8.52 2.36 11.57
N ILE A 54 -8.84 1.48 10.63
CA ILE A 54 -9.33 0.13 10.89
C ILE A 54 -8.33 -0.84 10.28
N SER A 55 -7.81 -1.79 11.07
CA SER A 55 -6.99 -2.89 10.58
C SER A 55 -7.85 -3.87 9.80
N LEU A 56 -7.46 -4.15 8.57
CA LEU A 56 -8.20 -4.99 7.63
C LEU A 56 -7.45 -6.31 7.38
N SER A 57 -8.14 -7.28 6.78
CA SER A 57 -7.63 -8.63 6.60
C SER A 57 -6.96 -8.83 5.24
N GLU A 58 -5.66 -9.02 5.23
CA GLU A 58 -4.91 -9.50 4.07
C GLU A 58 -5.25 -10.97 3.77
N GLN A 59 -5.53 -11.75 4.82
CA GLN A 59 -5.85 -13.17 4.65
C GLN A 59 -7.18 -13.37 3.92
N GLU A 60 -8.15 -12.47 4.08
CA GLU A 60 -9.39 -12.56 3.30
C GLU A 60 -9.10 -12.45 1.81
N LEU A 61 -8.22 -11.55 1.38
CA LEU A 61 -7.79 -11.47 -0.01
C LEU A 61 -7.08 -12.76 -0.43
N VAL A 62 -6.11 -13.22 0.36
CA VAL A 62 -5.33 -14.44 0.06
C VAL A 62 -6.23 -15.67 -0.09
N ASP A 63 -7.26 -15.83 0.74
CA ASP A 63 -8.12 -17.01 0.75
C ASP A 63 -9.29 -16.92 -0.24
N CYS A 64 -9.84 -15.70 -0.44
CA CYS A 64 -11.13 -15.52 -1.12
C CYS A 64 -11.02 -14.93 -2.52
N ASP A 65 -10.02 -14.11 -2.81
CA ASP A 65 -9.80 -13.59 -4.15
C ASP A 65 -9.09 -14.64 -5.00
N ARG A 66 -9.89 -15.48 -5.65
CA ARG A 66 -9.42 -16.61 -6.46
C ARG A 66 -9.79 -16.49 -7.94
N SER A 67 -10.43 -15.38 -8.32
CA SER A 67 -10.86 -15.19 -9.71
C SER A 67 -9.71 -14.85 -10.65
N TYR A 68 -8.75 -14.07 -10.15
CA TYR A 68 -7.59 -13.59 -10.90
C TYR A 68 -6.30 -13.73 -10.11
N ASP A 69 -6.37 -13.68 -8.78
CA ASP A 69 -5.22 -13.77 -7.90
C ASP A 69 -4.99 -15.20 -7.40
N ALA A 70 -3.74 -15.52 -7.09
CA ALA A 70 -3.30 -16.88 -6.78
C ALA A 70 -2.86 -17.04 -5.31
N GLY A 71 -3.40 -16.21 -4.40
CA GLY A 71 -3.08 -16.27 -2.97
C GLY A 71 -1.61 -16.01 -2.70
N CYS A 72 -0.93 -16.95 -2.03
CA CYS A 72 0.50 -16.88 -1.76
C CYS A 72 1.39 -17.12 -3.00
N ASN A 73 0.82 -17.39 -4.17
CA ASN A 73 1.58 -17.53 -5.42
C ASN A 73 1.59 -16.26 -6.27
N GLY A 74 1.08 -15.15 -5.73
CA GLY A 74 1.07 -13.85 -6.38
C GLY A 74 -0.32 -13.35 -6.75
N GLY A 75 -0.39 -12.07 -7.09
CA GLY A 75 -1.60 -11.38 -7.48
C GLY A 75 -1.31 -9.93 -7.87
N LEU A 76 -2.35 -9.22 -8.27
CA LEU A 76 -2.31 -7.80 -8.65
C LEU A 76 -3.26 -6.99 -7.77
N MET A 77 -2.81 -5.82 -7.35
CA MET A 77 -3.57 -4.94 -6.47
C MET A 77 -4.90 -4.49 -7.12
N ASP A 78 -4.92 -4.33 -8.43
CA ASP A 78 -6.13 -3.93 -9.18
C ASP A 78 -7.23 -4.99 -9.10
N TYR A 79 -6.85 -6.27 -9.19
CA TYR A 79 -7.80 -7.37 -9.03
C TYR A 79 -8.32 -7.45 -7.59
N ALA A 80 -7.44 -7.21 -6.62
CA ALA A 80 -7.83 -7.15 -5.22
C ALA A 80 -8.77 -5.97 -4.91
N PHE A 81 -8.56 -4.80 -5.50
CA PHE A 81 -9.52 -3.69 -5.40
C PHE A 81 -10.87 -4.08 -6.03
N GLN A 82 -10.85 -4.72 -7.21
CA GLN A 82 -12.07 -5.20 -7.84
C GLN A 82 -12.79 -6.25 -6.99
N PHE A 83 -12.04 -7.18 -6.39
CA PHE A 83 -12.61 -8.15 -5.44
C PHE A 83 -13.31 -7.46 -4.27
N ILE A 84 -12.67 -6.46 -3.63
CA ILE A 84 -13.28 -5.72 -2.51
C ILE A 84 -14.59 -5.05 -2.92
N ILE A 85 -14.66 -4.49 -4.14
CA ILE A 85 -15.88 -3.88 -4.69
C ILE A 85 -16.96 -4.92 -4.89
N ASP A 86 -16.67 -6.01 -5.59
CA ASP A 86 -17.62 -7.08 -5.94
C ASP A 86 -18.10 -7.84 -4.71
N ASN A 87 -17.22 -8.00 -3.72
CA ASN A 87 -17.50 -8.63 -2.44
C ASN A 87 -18.33 -7.73 -1.50
N GLY A 88 -18.52 -6.44 -1.86
CA GLY A 88 -19.23 -5.45 -1.05
C GLY A 88 -18.46 -4.99 0.19
N GLY A 89 -17.15 -5.13 0.19
CA GLY A 89 -16.23 -4.70 1.24
C GLY A 89 -15.23 -5.76 1.66
N ILE A 90 -14.45 -5.42 2.68
CA ILE A 90 -13.41 -6.25 3.30
C ILE A 90 -13.60 -6.29 4.82
N ASP A 91 -13.21 -7.40 5.44
CA ASP A 91 -13.30 -7.62 6.88
C ASP A 91 -12.09 -7.07 7.64
N THR A 92 -12.18 -7.08 8.97
CA THR A 92 -11.11 -6.69 9.87
C THR A 92 -10.05 -7.78 10.04
N GLU A 93 -8.97 -7.47 10.76
CA GLU A 93 -7.96 -8.42 11.24
C GLU A 93 -8.51 -9.54 12.13
N ASP A 94 -9.82 -9.54 12.46
CA ASP A 94 -10.49 -10.69 13.09
C ASP A 94 -10.42 -11.96 12.21
N TYR A 95 -10.17 -11.78 10.93
CA TYR A 95 -9.73 -12.83 9.99
C TYR A 95 -8.20 -12.74 9.84
N PRO A 96 -7.42 -13.35 10.76
CA PRO A 96 -6.01 -13.03 10.93
C PRO A 96 -5.14 -13.63 9.82
N TYR A 97 -4.05 -12.92 9.51
CA TYR A 97 -3.06 -13.38 8.55
C TYR A 97 -2.37 -14.68 9.02
N LYS A 98 -2.25 -15.66 8.11
CA LYS A 98 -1.70 -17.00 8.39
C LYS A 98 -0.44 -17.31 7.60
N GLY A 99 -0.17 -16.53 6.54
CA GLY A 99 0.98 -16.72 5.67
C GLY A 99 0.95 -18.00 4.82
N VAL A 100 -0.22 -18.58 4.66
CA VAL A 100 -0.46 -19.76 3.82
C VAL A 100 -1.83 -19.62 3.15
N ASP A 101 -1.97 -20.23 1.99
CA ASP A 101 -3.27 -20.35 1.33
C ASP A 101 -4.24 -21.15 2.18
N GLY A 102 -5.47 -20.65 2.33
CA GLY A 102 -6.55 -21.31 3.01
C GLY A 102 -7.80 -21.43 2.14
N GLU A 103 -8.83 -22.04 2.71
CA GLU A 103 -10.16 -22.02 2.12
C GLU A 103 -10.89 -20.74 2.53
N CYS A 104 -11.58 -20.11 1.57
CA CYS A 104 -12.37 -18.93 1.85
C CYS A 104 -13.51 -19.28 2.83
N ASN A 105 -13.44 -18.76 4.03
CA ASN A 105 -14.47 -18.96 5.04
C ASN A 105 -15.56 -17.90 4.91
N ALA A 106 -16.47 -18.10 3.95
CA ALA A 106 -17.59 -17.18 3.70
C ALA A 106 -18.51 -16.96 4.91
N SER A 107 -18.51 -17.86 5.89
CA SER A 107 -19.30 -17.70 7.12
C SER A 107 -18.57 -16.91 8.21
N GLY A 108 -17.24 -16.82 8.14
CA GLY A 108 -16.40 -15.96 8.99
C GLY A 108 -16.26 -14.53 8.45
N VAL A 109 -16.46 -14.34 7.15
CA VAL A 109 -16.39 -13.06 6.45
C VAL A 109 -17.75 -12.35 6.50
N ASN A 110 -18.27 -12.06 7.70
CA ASN A 110 -19.63 -11.53 7.84
C ASN A 110 -19.72 -10.03 8.10
N ALA A 111 -18.60 -9.37 8.29
CA ALA A 111 -18.61 -7.96 8.62
C ALA A 111 -17.87 -7.14 7.55
N LYS A 112 -18.45 -6.97 6.37
CA LYS A 112 -17.94 -6.00 5.38
C LYS A 112 -17.79 -4.62 6.03
N VAL A 113 -16.64 -4.43 6.71
CA VAL A 113 -16.43 -3.31 7.62
C VAL A 113 -16.02 -2.06 6.85
N VAL A 114 -15.18 -2.24 5.82
CA VAL A 114 -14.74 -1.15 4.96
C VAL A 114 -15.07 -1.48 3.50
N THR A 115 -15.65 -0.50 2.81
CA THR A 115 -15.96 -0.56 1.38
C THR A 115 -15.14 0.48 0.62
N ILE A 116 -14.92 0.23 -0.65
CA ILE A 116 -14.43 1.21 -1.63
C ILE A 116 -15.43 1.34 -2.77
N ASP A 117 -15.46 2.49 -3.44
CA ASP A 117 -16.42 2.79 -4.49
C ASP A 117 -15.85 2.51 -5.90
N GLY A 118 -14.53 2.34 -6.00
CA GLY A 118 -13.80 2.09 -7.24
C GLY A 118 -12.30 2.07 -7.01
N TYR A 119 -11.54 2.02 -8.08
CA TYR A 119 -10.10 2.26 -8.10
C TYR A 119 -9.70 2.95 -9.40
N GLU A 120 -8.54 3.57 -9.40
CA GLU A 120 -7.96 4.21 -10.59
C GLU A 120 -6.50 3.84 -10.74
N ASP A 121 -6.09 3.64 -12.00
CA ASP A 121 -4.70 3.46 -12.37
C ASP A 121 -4.02 4.82 -12.56
N VAL A 122 -2.83 4.94 -12.05
CA VAL A 122 -1.95 6.05 -12.40
C VAL A 122 -1.42 5.79 -13.81
N PRO A 123 -1.45 6.78 -14.73
CA PRO A 123 -0.87 6.59 -16.05
C PRO A 123 0.54 6.01 -15.98
N PRO A 124 0.81 4.87 -16.65
CA PRO A 124 2.10 4.20 -16.60
C PRO A 124 3.24 5.14 -17.00
N PHE A 125 4.38 5.01 -16.30
CA PHE A 125 5.58 5.82 -16.54
C PHE A 125 5.43 7.32 -16.29
N ASP A 126 4.37 7.75 -15.59
CA ASP A 126 4.18 9.17 -15.22
C ASP A 126 4.39 9.40 -13.73
N GLU A 127 5.66 9.63 -13.32
CA GLU A 127 5.99 9.99 -11.94
C GLU A 127 5.31 11.29 -11.47
N ARG A 128 4.89 12.17 -12.38
CA ARG A 128 4.16 13.39 -11.99
C ARG A 128 2.71 13.07 -11.63
N ALA A 129 2.09 12.15 -12.38
CA ALA A 129 0.77 11.65 -12.04
C ALA A 129 0.81 10.86 -10.71
N LEU A 130 1.79 9.98 -10.54
CA LEU A 130 2.02 9.26 -9.28
C LEU A 130 2.21 10.25 -8.11
N LYS A 131 2.99 11.30 -8.28
CA LYS A 131 3.18 12.31 -7.24
C LYS A 131 1.88 13.02 -6.85
N LYS A 132 1.00 13.28 -7.82
CA LYS A 132 -0.31 13.87 -7.53
C LYS A 132 -1.18 12.91 -6.72
N ALA A 133 -1.22 11.63 -7.09
CA ALA A 133 -1.98 10.62 -6.35
C ALA A 133 -1.46 10.48 -4.91
N VAL A 134 -0.14 10.28 -4.72
CA VAL A 134 0.49 10.14 -3.40
C VAL A 134 0.36 11.40 -2.53
N ALA A 135 0.15 12.58 -3.12
CA ALA A 135 -0.13 13.81 -2.37
C ALA A 135 -1.50 13.79 -1.68
N HIS A 136 -2.41 12.91 -2.11
CA HIS A 136 -3.78 12.82 -1.60
C HIS A 136 -4.02 11.58 -0.74
N GLN A 137 -3.39 10.45 -1.08
CA GLN A 137 -3.60 9.17 -0.40
C GLN A 137 -2.43 8.21 -0.63
N PRO A 138 -2.33 7.10 0.15
CA PRO A 138 -1.43 6.01 -0.17
C PRO A 138 -1.80 5.37 -1.51
N VAL A 139 -0.77 4.99 -2.28
CA VAL A 139 -0.91 4.43 -3.64
C VAL A 139 -0.19 3.09 -3.70
N SER A 140 -0.88 2.04 -4.08
CA SER A 140 -0.29 0.72 -4.34
C SER A 140 0.61 0.80 -5.57
N VAL A 141 1.81 0.23 -5.45
CA VAL A 141 2.80 0.24 -6.53
C VAL A 141 3.51 -1.11 -6.60
N ALA A 142 3.90 -1.52 -7.80
CA ALA A 142 4.76 -2.68 -8.00
C ALA A 142 6.21 -2.23 -8.25
N ILE A 143 7.16 -2.99 -7.71
CA ILE A 143 8.60 -2.74 -7.84
C ILE A 143 9.35 -4.05 -8.12
N GLU A 144 10.59 -3.95 -8.59
CA GLU A 144 11.52 -5.07 -8.58
C GLU A 144 12.31 -5.06 -7.26
N ALA A 145 12.11 -6.08 -6.42
CA ALA A 145 12.69 -6.21 -5.09
C ALA A 145 13.69 -7.36 -4.95
N GLY A 146 13.88 -8.17 -5.99
CA GLY A 146 14.79 -9.32 -5.99
C GLY A 146 16.27 -8.96 -5.89
N GLY A 147 16.64 -7.69 -6.11
CA GLY A 147 18.01 -7.21 -6.03
C GLY A 147 18.59 -7.24 -4.62
N ARG A 148 19.83 -7.75 -4.47
CA ARG A 148 20.50 -7.85 -3.16
C ARG A 148 20.62 -6.51 -2.44
N GLU A 149 20.86 -5.42 -3.17
CA GLU A 149 20.98 -4.08 -2.58
C GLU A 149 19.66 -3.62 -1.94
N PHE A 150 18.51 -3.94 -2.57
CA PHE A 150 17.20 -3.65 -2.02
C PHE A 150 16.94 -4.49 -0.76
N GLN A 151 17.23 -5.79 -0.81
CA GLN A 151 17.01 -6.70 0.33
C GLN A 151 17.81 -6.28 1.57
N LEU A 152 19.02 -5.72 1.37
CA LEU A 152 19.95 -5.29 2.40
C LEU A 152 19.87 -3.78 2.70
N TYR A 153 18.82 -3.11 2.22
CA TYR A 153 18.67 -1.68 2.49
C TYR A 153 18.49 -1.41 4.00
N GLU A 154 19.24 -0.44 4.51
CA GLU A 154 19.17 -0.03 5.91
C GLU A 154 18.63 1.39 6.07
N SER A 155 19.18 2.38 5.33
CA SER A 155 18.78 3.77 5.47
C SER A 155 19.25 4.68 4.33
N GLY A 156 18.74 5.92 4.28
CA GLY A 156 19.07 6.96 3.31
C GLY A 156 18.32 6.81 1.98
N VAL A 157 18.64 7.64 1.00
CA VAL A 157 18.00 7.55 -0.32
C VAL A 157 18.63 6.43 -1.13
N PHE A 158 17.88 5.37 -1.34
CA PHE A 158 18.26 4.23 -2.14
C PHE A 158 18.41 4.63 -3.61
N SER A 159 19.63 4.57 -4.12
CA SER A 159 19.99 4.86 -5.50
C SER A 159 20.48 3.64 -6.28
N GLY A 160 20.38 2.43 -5.69
CA GLY A 160 20.76 1.17 -6.31
C GLY A 160 20.02 0.88 -7.62
N GLU A 161 20.48 -0.08 -8.36
CA GLU A 161 19.79 -0.52 -9.57
C GLU A 161 18.51 -1.27 -9.18
N CYS A 162 17.38 -0.81 -9.71
CA CYS A 162 16.14 -1.56 -9.77
C CYS A 162 15.79 -1.72 -11.24
N GLY A 163 15.40 -2.91 -11.63
CA GLY A 163 14.97 -3.20 -12.98
C GLY A 163 13.46 -2.94 -13.17
N THR A 164 12.91 -3.61 -14.14
CA THR A 164 11.50 -3.52 -14.53
C THR A 164 10.79 -4.88 -14.45
N ALA A 165 11.46 -5.90 -13.91
CA ALA A 165 10.85 -7.19 -13.64
C ALA A 165 10.09 -7.10 -12.31
N LEU A 166 8.89 -6.52 -12.35
CA LEU A 166 8.07 -6.27 -11.17
C LEU A 166 7.73 -7.59 -10.49
N ASP A 167 8.13 -7.74 -9.23
CA ASP A 167 8.00 -8.96 -8.44
C ASP A 167 7.46 -8.71 -7.01
N HIS A 168 7.20 -7.44 -6.65
CA HIS A 168 6.84 -7.09 -5.28
C HIS A 168 5.87 -5.91 -5.21
N GLY A 169 4.73 -6.12 -4.53
CA GLY A 169 3.74 -5.09 -4.23
C GLY A 169 4.08 -4.36 -2.94
N VAL A 170 4.14 -3.02 -2.99
CA VAL A 170 4.41 -2.14 -1.85
C VAL A 170 3.51 -0.91 -1.91
N ILE A 171 3.60 -0.01 -0.93
CA ILE A 171 2.74 1.17 -0.88
C ILE A 171 3.56 2.47 -0.84
N ALA A 172 3.34 3.36 -1.81
CA ALA A 172 3.88 4.71 -1.81
C ALA A 172 3.04 5.60 -0.90
N VAL A 173 3.65 6.13 0.16
CA VAL A 173 2.96 6.90 1.21
C VAL A 173 3.41 8.35 1.29
N GLY A 174 4.38 8.75 0.49
CA GLY A 174 4.89 10.10 0.49
C GLY A 174 6.05 10.30 -0.46
N TYR A 175 6.60 11.48 -0.43
CA TYR A 175 7.81 11.84 -1.18
C TYR A 175 8.54 12.99 -0.49
N GLY A 176 9.80 13.15 -0.79
CA GLY A 176 10.60 14.22 -0.20
C GLY A 176 11.90 14.49 -0.93
N THR A 177 12.77 15.21 -0.24
CA THR A 177 14.13 15.49 -0.68
C THR A 177 15.08 15.37 0.51
N GLU A 178 16.13 14.60 0.36
CA GLU A 178 17.18 14.42 1.36
C GLU A 178 18.55 14.58 0.70
N HIS A 179 19.39 15.42 1.26
CA HIS A 179 20.72 15.75 0.72
C HIS A 179 20.74 16.09 -0.78
N GLY A 180 19.68 16.77 -1.26
CA GLY A 180 19.53 17.15 -2.66
C GLY A 180 18.99 16.07 -3.59
N LYS A 181 18.77 14.86 -3.10
CA LYS A 181 18.11 13.76 -3.83
C LYS A 181 16.62 13.74 -3.53
N GLU A 182 15.81 13.73 -4.57
CA GLU A 182 14.38 13.54 -4.44
C GLU A 182 14.06 12.06 -4.28
N TYR A 183 13.05 11.72 -3.45
CA TYR A 183 12.68 10.33 -3.18
C TYR A 183 11.18 10.10 -3.07
N TRP A 184 10.77 8.85 -3.26
CA TRP A 184 9.51 8.28 -2.83
C TRP A 184 9.69 7.67 -1.45
N LEU A 185 8.78 7.95 -0.51
CA LEU A 185 8.68 7.21 0.74
C LEU A 185 7.75 6.03 0.53
N VAL A 186 8.31 4.85 0.61
CA VAL A 186 7.60 3.58 0.35
C VAL A 186 7.58 2.75 1.62
N ARG A 187 6.41 2.26 2.02
CA ARG A 187 6.25 1.30 3.10
C ARG A 187 6.31 -0.11 2.51
N ASN A 188 7.10 -0.97 3.14
CA ASN A 188 7.23 -2.39 2.81
C ASN A 188 6.48 -3.25 3.83
N SER A 189 6.29 -4.54 3.53
CA SER A 189 5.69 -5.56 4.40
C SER A 189 6.73 -6.51 5.01
N TRP A 190 7.97 -6.04 5.22
CA TRP A 190 9.07 -6.87 5.75
C TRP A 190 9.43 -6.55 7.20
N GLY A 191 8.44 -6.11 7.98
CA GLY A 191 8.60 -5.77 9.38
C GLY A 191 9.38 -4.48 9.63
N THR A 192 9.30 -3.99 10.87
CA THR A 192 10.00 -2.77 11.29
C THR A 192 11.52 -2.94 11.45
N GLY A 193 12.01 -4.17 11.40
CA GLY A 193 13.45 -4.48 11.43
C GLY A 193 14.16 -4.32 10.09
N TRP A 194 13.43 -4.08 8.99
CA TRP A 194 14.00 -3.82 7.68
C TRP A 194 13.97 -2.32 7.36
N GLY A 195 15.03 -1.83 6.73
CA GLY A 195 15.14 -0.44 6.30
C GLY A 195 14.92 0.58 7.43
N GLU A 196 14.32 1.70 7.12
CA GLU A 196 13.99 2.75 8.10
C GLU A 196 12.64 2.44 8.78
N ASN A 197 12.63 1.55 9.77
CA ASN A 197 11.43 1.08 10.45
C ASN A 197 10.36 0.50 9.51
N GLY A 198 10.79 -0.29 8.52
CA GLY A 198 9.93 -0.90 7.52
C GLY A 198 9.66 -0.04 6.29
N TYR A 199 10.30 1.12 6.19
CA TYR A 199 10.20 2.03 5.05
C TYR A 199 11.51 2.10 4.27
N ILE A 200 11.40 2.48 3.01
CA ILE A 200 12.51 2.82 2.12
C ILE A 200 12.27 4.15 1.43
N LYS A 201 13.33 4.91 1.27
CA LYS A 201 13.36 6.12 0.43
C LYS A 201 13.94 5.76 -0.92
N MET A 202 13.10 5.59 -1.93
CA MET A 202 13.53 5.26 -3.29
C MET A 202 13.73 6.55 -4.10
N GLU A 203 14.92 6.77 -4.65
CA GLU A 203 15.23 7.96 -5.45
C GLU A 203 14.26 8.08 -6.64
N ARG A 204 13.75 9.28 -6.92
CA ARG A 204 12.84 9.59 -8.03
C ARG A 204 13.43 10.62 -8.99
N ASN A 205 12.81 10.81 -10.16
CA ASN A 205 13.24 11.75 -11.20
C ASN A 205 14.68 11.49 -11.71
N VAL A 206 15.13 10.25 -11.75
CA VAL A 206 16.47 9.90 -12.24
C VAL A 206 16.52 10.01 -13.76
N VAL A 207 17.16 11.06 -14.27
CA VAL A 207 17.29 11.37 -15.71
C VAL A 207 18.50 10.66 -16.31
N GLU A 208 18.63 9.35 -16.21
CA GLU A 208 19.67 8.63 -16.96
C GLU A 208 19.09 7.52 -17.80
N ASN A 209 19.23 7.69 -19.13
CA ASN A 209 18.93 6.70 -20.19
C ASN A 209 17.54 6.10 -20.18
N PHE A 210 16.71 6.46 -21.11
CA PHE A 210 15.48 5.89 -21.70
C PHE A 210 14.86 4.59 -21.14
N PHE A 211 15.45 3.96 -20.13
CA PHE A 211 14.95 2.81 -19.39
C PHE A 211 14.69 3.25 -17.95
N TRP A 212 13.44 3.33 -17.59
CA TRP A 212 12.89 3.74 -16.30
C TRP A 212 13.50 2.92 -15.17
N LYS A 213 14.44 3.49 -14.43
CA LYS A 213 15.32 2.78 -13.49
C LYS A 213 14.63 2.17 -12.29
N ARG A 214 13.28 2.18 -12.13
CA ARG A 214 12.68 1.68 -10.87
C ARG A 214 11.25 1.16 -10.94
N GLY A 215 10.68 0.90 -12.06
CA GLY A 215 9.37 0.23 -12.16
C GLY A 215 8.19 0.87 -11.38
N ILE A 216 8.45 1.66 -10.33
CA ILE A 216 7.47 2.16 -9.36
C ILE A 216 6.27 2.91 -9.99
N ALA A 217 6.46 3.52 -11.14
CA ALA A 217 5.40 4.19 -11.89
C ALA A 217 4.89 3.35 -13.08
N MET A 218 5.25 2.07 -13.17
CA MET A 218 4.77 1.20 -14.24
C MET A 218 3.40 0.63 -13.95
N GLU A 219 3.20 0.18 -12.72
CA GLU A 219 1.96 -0.38 -12.20
C GLU A 219 1.67 0.29 -10.86
N ALA A 220 0.85 1.31 -10.89
CA ALA A 220 0.44 2.06 -9.71
C ALA A 220 -1.05 2.32 -9.77
N SER A 221 -1.76 1.99 -8.70
CA SER A 221 -3.21 2.15 -8.60
C SER A 221 -3.62 2.54 -7.18
N TYR A 222 -4.82 3.08 -7.04
CA TYR A 222 -5.33 3.52 -5.74
C TYR A 222 -6.85 3.39 -5.64
N PRO A 223 -7.37 3.03 -4.45
CA PRO A 223 -8.80 2.89 -4.25
C PRO A 223 -9.49 4.26 -4.16
N ILE A 224 -10.71 4.32 -4.65
CA ILE A 224 -11.62 5.48 -4.53
C ILE A 224 -12.63 5.18 -3.43
N LYS A 225 -12.79 6.14 -2.50
CA LYS A 225 -13.80 6.08 -1.46
C LYS A 225 -14.42 7.45 -1.28
N THR A 226 -15.74 7.51 -1.40
CA THR A 226 -16.57 8.72 -1.17
C THR A 226 -17.69 8.44 -0.20
N SER A 227 -18.02 7.16 -0.04
CA SER A 227 -19.12 6.69 0.81
C SER A 227 -18.65 6.33 2.22
N PRO A 228 -19.50 6.53 3.25
CA PRO A 228 -19.23 6.01 4.59
C PRO A 228 -19.25 4.47 4.58
N ASN A 229 -18.62 3.87 5.59
CA ASN A 229 -18.68 2.44 5.78
C ASN A 229 -20.11 1.95 6.09
N PRO A 230 -20.42 0.68 5.78
CA PRO A 230 -21.67 0.07 6.17
C PRO A 230 -21.89 0.18 7.70
N LYS A 231 -23.09 0.52 8.11
CA LYS A 231 -23.40 0.48 9.54
C LYS A 231 -23.44 -0.98 9.99
N LYS A 232 -22.71 -1.32 11.07
CA LYS A 232 -22.89 -2.62 11.74
C LYS A 232 -24.39 -2.76 12.03
N SER A 233 -25.04 -3.79 11.51
CA SER A 233 -26.40 -4.14 11.91
C SER A 233 -26.36 -4.39 13.41
N SER A 234 -27.05 -3.55 14.19
CA SER A 234 -27.27 -3.83 15.60
C SER A 234 -28.04 -5.16 15.64
N GLU A 235 -27.37 -6.21 16.12
CA GLU A 235 -28.04 -7.49 16.42
C GLU A 235 -29.26 -7.19 17.26
N GLY A 236 -30.41 -7.64 16.76
CA GLY A 236 -31.66 -7.47 17.43
C GLY A 236 -31.59 -8.13 18.81
N TYR A 237 -31.73 -7.35 19.86
CA TYR A 237 -32.12 -7.84 21.15
C TYR A 237 -33.46 -8.56 20.97
N TYR A 238 -33.44 -9.88 20.85
CA TYR A 238 -34.63 -10.67 21.10
C TYR A 238 -34.96 -10.53 22.58
N SER A 239 -35.86 -9.61 22.87
CA SER A 239 -36.59 -9.60 24.11
C SER A 239 -37.51 -10.81 24.09
N SER A 240 -37.10 -11.87 24.79
CA SER A 240 -38.03 -12.93 25.17
C SER A 240 -38.94 -12.41 26.27
N ALA A 241 -40.21 -12.20 25.87
CA ALA A 241 -41.31 -12.07 26.80
C ALA A 241 -41.88 -13.44 27.16
#